data_5e7adbc9e68cd2821cfe9826bff3087a
#
_entry.id   5e7adbc9e68cd2821cfe9826bff3087a
#
_cell.length_a   1.000
_cell.length_b   1.000
_cell.length_c   1.000
_cell.angle_alpha   90.00
_cell.angle_beta   90.00
_cell.angle_gamma   90.00
#
_symmetry.space_group_name_H-M   'P 1'
#
loop_
_entity.id
_entity.type
_entity.pdbx_description
1 polymer ?
#
loop_
_entity_poly.entity_id
_entity_poly.type
_entity_poly.pdbx_seq_one_letter_code
_entity_poly.pdbx_strand_id
1 'polypeptide(L)'
;MAGYPNTPDAPDSLPGRLAAANHDAILLAGRIVLGAIFVKSGLQKLLALGAFAASLAGRGVPQSSFWAVVGATVEFVGGILIITGLKTRSASLLMILFVVVATGISHRYWDFAEAAARRAQESQFFKNLSIMGGFILLFAAGPGRFSLDGWLASRRRSRTPDPLR
;
A
#
# COMPACT_ATOMS: atom_id res chain seq x y z
N MET A 1 38.62 -1.91 11.78
CA MET A 1 37.40 -2.09 10.99
C MET A 1 37.15 -3.58 10.89
N ALA A 2 36.21 -4.09 11.67
CA ALA A 2 35.82 -5.50 11.61
C ALA A 2 34.98 -5.70 10.36
N GLY A 3 35.47 -6.50 9.40
CA GLY A 3 34.73 -6.89 8.21
C GLY A 3 33.49 -7.65 8.64
N TYR A 4 32.30 -7.24 8.16
CA TYR A 4 31.08 -7.99 8.27
C TYR A 4 31.31 -9.39 7.65
N PRO A 5 31.02 -10.47 8.38
CA PRO A 5 31.15 -11.82 7.82
C PRO A 5 30.21 -11.93 6.59
N ASN A 6 30.65 -12.70 5.58
CA ASN A 6 29.88 -13.03 4.38
C ASN A 6 28.44 -13.43 4.74
N THR A 7 27.51 -12.45 4.68
CA THR A 7 26.09 -12.75 4.82
C THR A 7 25.60 -13.27 3.48
N PRO A 8 24.71 -14.30 3.46
CA PRO A 8 24.17 -14.85 2.20
C PRO A 8 23.49 -13.79 1.32
N ASP A 9 23.14 -12.64 1.92
CA ASP A 9 22.48 -11.49 1.25
C ASP A 9 23.45 -10.36 0.88
N ALA A 10 24.78 -10.61 0.89
CA ALA A 10 25.77 -9.62 0.42
C ALA A 10 25.49 -9.24 -1.05
N PRO A 11 25.74 -7.97 -1.46
CA PRO A 11 25.49 -7.53 -2.85
C PRO A 11 26.17 -8.42 -3.91
N ASP A 12 27.23 -9.13 -3.54
CA ASP A 12 27.92 -10.07 -4.41
C ASP A 12 27.31 -11.48 -4.46
N SER A 13 26.32 -11.79 -3.63
CA SER A 13 25.56 -13.04 -3.69
C SER A 13 24.67 -13.08 -4.94
N LEU A 14 24.38 -14.29 -5.47
CA LEU A 14 23.47 -14.44 -6.61
C LEU A 14 22.10 -13.79 -6.37
N PRO A 15 21.41 -13.99 -5.22
CA PRO A 15 20.16 -13.30 -4.91
C PRO A 15 20.31 -11.78 -4.88
N GLY A 16 21.40 -11.26 -4.29
CA GLY A 16 21.68 -9.82 -4.24
C GLY A 16 21.84 -9.20 -5.64
N ARG A 17 22.60 -9.87 -6.52
CA ARG A 17 22.78 -9.43 -7.92
C ARG A 17 21.45 -9.49 -8.71
N LEU A 18 20.65 -10.54 -8.54
CA LEU A 18 19.34 -10.66 -9.18
C LEU A 18 18.37 -9.57 -8.71
N ALA A 19 18.35 -9.28 -7.41
CA ALA A 19 17.52 -8.23 -6.84
C ALA A 19 17.96 -6.84 -7.36
N ALA A 20 19.26 -6.56 -7.42
CA ALA A 20 19.78 -5.31 -7.94
C ALA A 20 19.50 -5.14 -9.44
N ALA A 21 19.71 -6.18 -10.26
CA ALA A 21 19.47 -6.16 -11.71
C ALA A 21 17.99 -5.97 -12.05
N ASN A 22 17.08 -6.47 -11.21
CA ASN A 22 15.63 -6.44 -11.45
C ASN A 22 14.87 -5.49 -10.52
N HIS A 23 15.55 -4.60 -9.81
CA HIS A 23 14.98 -3.74 -8.77
C HIS A 23 13.68 -3.03 -9.21
N ASP A 24 13.69 -2.38 -10.37
CA ASP A 24 12.54 -1.63 -10.87
C ASP A 24 11.34 -2.54 -11.24
N ALA A 25 11.62 -3.73 -11.77
CA ALA A 25 10.59 -4.73 -12.10
C ALA A 25 9.97 -5.33 -10.82
N ILE A 26 10.79 -5.59 -9.80
CA ILE A 26 10.34 -6.07 -8.49
C ILE A 26 9.45 -5.02 -7.82
N LEU A 27 9.85 -3.74 -7.86
CA LEU A 27 9.03 -2.64 -7.33
C LEU A 27 7.71 -2.51 -8.08
N LEU A 28 7.70 -2.63 -9.40
CA LEU A 28 6.46 -2.62 -10.18
C LEU A 28 5.54 -3.77 -9.79
N ALA A 29 6.06 -4.99 -9.73
CA ALA A 29 5.30 -6.17 -9.33
C ALA A 29 4.73 -6.02 -7.91
N GLY A 30 5.54 -5.57 -6.94
CA GLY A 30 5.12 -5.29 -5.56
C GLY A 30 4.00 -4.26 -5.49
N ARG A 31 4.08 -3.17 -6.26
CA ARG A 31 3.02 -2.15 -6.34
C ARG A 31 1.73 -2.70 -6.93
N ILE A 32 1.80 -3.51 -7.97
CA ILE A 32 0.61 -4.14 -8.58
C ILE A 32 -0.07 -5.05 -7.55
N VAL A 33 0.67 -5.96 -6.93
CA VAL A 33 0.14 -6.90 -5.94
C VAL A 33 -0.45 -6.15 -4.73
N LEU A 34 0.29 -5.17 -4.20
CA LEU A 34 -0.13 -4.39 -3.03
C LEU A 34 -1.34 -3.49 -3.33
N GLY A 35 -1.39 -2.86 -4.50
CA GLY A 35 -2.48 -1.96 -4.88
C GLY A 35 -3.74 -2.68 -5.35
N ALA A 36 -3.62 -3.87 -5.94
CA ALA A 36 -4.75 -4.58 -6.55
C ALA A 36 -5.87 -4.91 -5.55
N ILE A 37 -5.53 -5.28 -4.31
CA ILE A 37 -6.52 -5.56 -3.26
C ILE A 37 -7.39 -4.32 -2.97
N PHE A 38 -6.77 -3.13 -2.94
CA PHE A 38 -7.45 -1.87 -2.65
C PHE A 38 -8.31 -1.40 -3.83
N VAL A 39 -7.82 -1.54 -5.06
CA VAL A 39 -8.63 -1.23 -6.26
C VAL A 39 -9.86 -2.13 -6.30
N LYS A 40 -9.70 -3.44 -6.10
CA LYS A 40 -10.81 -4.39 -6.08
C LYS A 40 -11.81 -4.06 -4.95
N SER A 41 -11.32 -3.95 -3.72
CA SER A 41 -12.15 -3.73 -2.53
C SER A 41 -12.81 -2.35 -2.55
N GLY A 42 -12.08 -1.29 -2.92
CA GLY A 42 -12.61 0.05 -3.05
C GLY A 42 -13.69 0.15 -4.12
N LEU A 43 -13.48 -0.48 -5.29
CA LEU A 43 -14.51 -0.54 -6.35
C LEU A 43 -15.78 -1.23 -5.87
N GLN A 44 -15.66 -2.38 -5.20
CA GLN A 44 -16.82 -3.10 -4.64
C GLN A 44 -17.60 -2.22 -3.65
N LYS A 45 -16.92 -1.48 -2.79
CA LYS A 45 -17.56 -0.56 -1.84
C LYS A 45 -18.21 0.64 -2.53
N LEU A 46 -17.58 1.19 -3.58
CA LEU A 46 -18.17 2.27 -4.38
C LEU A 46 -19.44 1.83 -5.10
N LEU A 47 -19.49 0.59 -5.59
CA LEU A 47 -20.69 0.04 -6.24
C LEU A 47 -21.79 -0.33 -5.23
N ALA A 48 -21.48 -0.49 -3.95
CA ALA A 48 -22.40 -0.87 -2.88
C ALA A 48 -22.32 0.07 -1.67
N LEU A 49 -22.30 1.39 -1.91
CA LEU A 49 -22.11 2.41 -0.87
C LEU A 49 -23.14 2.31 0.26
N GLY A 50 -24.41 2.03 -0.04
CA GLY A 50 -25.46 1.88 0.98
C GLY A 50 -25.16 0.73 1.94
N ALA A 51 -24.77 -0.43 1.42
CA ALA A 51 -24.40 -1.59 2.24
C ALA A 51 -23.14 -1.31 3.08
N PHE A 52 -22.16 -0.62 2.49
CA PHE A 52 -20.96 -0.23 3.22
C PHE A 52 -21.24 0.79 4.33
N ALA A 53 -22.10 1.80 4.08
CA ALA A 53 -22.54 2.75 5.09
C ALA A 53 -23.29 2.06 6.24
N ALA A 54 -24.21 1.13 5.93
CA ALA A 54 -24.90 0.33 6.95
C ALA A 54 -23.93 -0.50 7.79
N SER A 55 -22.90 -1.08 7.17
CA SER A 55 -21.84 -1.81 7.86
C SER A 55 -21.02 -0.91 8.83
N LEU A 56 -20.73 0.33 8.44
CA LEU A 56 -20.05 1.30 9.30
C LEU A 56 -20.95 1.75 10.45
N ALA A 57 -22.24 2.00 10.19
CA ALA A 57 -23.23 2.34 11.22
C ALA A 57 -23.34 1.24 12.27
N GLY A 58 -23.40 -0.02 11.85
CA GLY A 58 -23.41 -1.18 12.75
C GLY A 58 -22.16 -1.32 13.63
N ARG A 59 -21.06 -0.65 13.27
CA ARG A 59 -19.82 -0.55 14.06
C ARG A 59 -19.75 0.73 14.90
N GLY A 60 -20.82 1.51 14.97
CA GLY A 60 -20.90 2.74 15.75
C GLY A 60 -20.19 3.94 15.11
N VAL A 61 -19.89 3.91 13.80
CA VAL A 61 -19.28 5.05 13.12
C VAL A 61 -20.34 6.14 12.88
N PRO A 62 -20.18 7.35 13.47
CA PRO A 62 -21.11 8.45 13.23
C PRO A 62 -21.00 8.89 11.77
N GLN A 63 -22.09 9.47 11.22
CA GLN A 63 -22.12 9.94 9.83
C GLN A 63 -21.63 8.88 8.82
N SER A 64 -22.03 7.62 9.02
CA SER A 64 -21.53 6.47 8.29
C SER A 64 -21.63 6.61 6.77
N SER A 65 -22.67 7.29 6.24
CA SER A 65 -22.82 7.54 4.80
C SER A 65 -21.70 8.42 4.25
N PHE A 66 -21.28 9.46 4.98
CA PHE A 66 -20.16 10.31 4.58
C PHE A 66 -18.84 9.52 4.61
N TRP A 67 -18.59 8.79 5.69
CA TRP A 67 -17.35 8.01 5.83
C TRP A 67 -17.30 6.81 4.88
N ALA A 68 -18.44 6.28 4.44
CA ALA A 68 -18.48 5.25 3.42
C ALA A 68 -17.97 5.78 2.07
N VAL A 69 -18.39 6.97 1.65
CA VAL A 69 -17.91 7.60 0.41
C VAL A 69 -16.41 7.91 0.53
N VAL A 70 -15.99 8.56 1.62
CA VAL A 70 -14.57 8.92 1.84
C VAL A 70 -13.71 7.67 1.86
N GLY A 71 -14.07 6.67 2.66
CA GLY A 71 -13.27 5.44 2.82
C GLY A 71 -13.16 4.65 1.51
N ALA A 72 -14.29 4.44 0.80
CA ALA A 72 -14.27 3.73 -0.47
C ALA A 72 -13.45 4.46 -1.55
N THR A 73 -13.54 5.80 -1.59
CA THR A 73 -12.78 6.63 -2.54
C THR A 73 -11.29 6.61 -2.23
N VAL A 74 -10.90 6.78 -0.96
CA VAL A 74 -9.48 6.72 -0.55
C VAL A 74 -8.89 5.35 -0.88
N GLU A 75 -9.63 4.29 -0.61
CA GLU A 75 -9.20 2.92 -0.89
C GLU A 75 -8.99 2.69 -2.39
N PHE A 76 -9.96 3.05 -3.22
CA PHE A 76 -9.91 2.87 -4.67
C PHE A 76 -8.82 3.73 -5.32
N VAL A 77 -8.85 5.04 -5.07
CA VAL A 77 -7.89 5.98 -5.64
C VAL A 77 -6.48 5.72 -5.12
N GLY A 78 -6.33 5.47 -3.82
CA GLY A 78 -5.06 5.11 -3.21
C GLY A 78 -4.45 3.85 -3.86
N GLY A 79 -5.26 2.82 -4.09
CA GLY A 79 -4.81 1.63 -4.81
C GLY A 79 -4.32 1.94 -6.23
N ILE A 80 -5.02 2.80 -6.98
CA ILE A 80 -4.60 3.25 -8.32
C ILE A 80 -3.28 4.02 -8.26
N LEU A 81 -3.12 4.94 -7.31
CA LEU A 81 -1.88 5.71 -7.12
C LEU A 81 -0.68 4.80 -6.83
N ILE A 82 -0.87 3.75 -6.02
CA ILE A 82 0.17 2.76 -5.73
C ILE A 82 0.53 1.97 -6.98
N ILE A 83 -0.45 1.43 -7.73
CA ILE A 83 -0.20 0.65 -8.96
C ILE A 83 0.55 1.50 -9.98
N THR A 84 0.06 2.70 -10.28
CA THR A 84 0.65 3.59 -11.28
C THR A 84 1.97 4.20 -10.84
N GLY A 85 2.24 4.21 -9.53
CA GLY A 85 3.44 4.84 -8.97
C GLY A 85 3.42 6.36 -9.09
N LEU A 86 2.25 6.97 -8.88
CA LEU A 86 2.08 8.42 -8.86
C LEU A 86 2.06 8.91 -7.41
N LYS A 87 2.94 9.87 -7.07
CA LYS A 87 3.16 10.36 -5.71
C LYS A 87 3.34 9.22 -4.70
N THR A 88 4.09 8.20 -5.09
CA THR A 88 4.17 6.90 -4.43
C THR A 88 4.41 7.01 -2.92
N ARG A 89 5.34 7.85 -2.47
CA ARG A 89 5.63 8.01 -1.04
C ARG A 89 4.44 8.60 -0.28
N SER A 90 3.82 9.65 -0.82
CA SER A 90 2.62 10.27 -0.19
C SER A 90 1.43 9.30 -0.20
N ALA A 91 1.24 8.57 -1.30
CA ALA A 91 0.20 7.54 -1.41
C ALA A 91 0.42 6.41 -0.40
N SER A 92 1.68 5.96 -0.21
CA SER A 92 2.00 4.94 0.80
C SER A 92 1.65 5.40 2.22
N LEU A 93 1.99 6.64 2.60
CA LEU A 93 1.62 7.19 3.92
C LEU A 93 0.10 7.30 4.08
N LEU A 94 -0.61 7.77 3.05
CA LEU A 94 -2.08 7.82 3.07
C LEU A 94 -2.67 6.42 3.27
N MET A 95 -2.14 5.42 2.57
CA MET A 95 -2.64 4.05 2.65
C MET A 95 -2.30 3.40 3.99
N ILE A 96 -1.16 3.70 4.61
CA ILE A 96 -0.84 3.26 5.98
C ILE A 96 -1.90 3.81 6.94
N LEU A 97 -2.15 5.13 6.90
CA LEU A 97 -3.17 5.75 7.76
C LEU A 97 -4.55 5.15 7.52
N PHE A 98 -4.93 4.98 6.25
CA PHE A 98 -6.21 4.35 5.89
C PHE A 98 -6.33 2.94 6.47
N VAL A 99 -5.31 2.09 6.31
CA VAL A 99 -5.34 0.70 6.81
C VAL A 99 -5.38 0.66 8.33
N VAL A 100 -4.67 1.55 9.03
CA VAL A 100 -4.73 1.67 10.50
C VAL A 100 -6.17 1.97 10.94
N VAL A 101 -6.79 3.01 10.37
CA VAL A 101 -8.17 3.41 10.71
C VAL A 101 -9.17 2.31 10.37
N ALA A 102 -9.10 1.74 9.16
CA ALA A 102 -9.98 0.68 8.71
C ALA A 102 -9.88 -0.58 9.58
N THR A 103 -8.67 -0.93 10.01
CA THR A 103 -8.41 -2.08 10.89
C THR A 103 -8.99 -1.83 12.29
N GLY A 104 -8.77 -0.64 12.84
CA GLY A 104 -9.32 -0.24 14.14
C GLY A 104 -10.84 -0.18 14.19
N ILE A 105 -11.51 0.09 13.05
CA ILE A 105 -12.97 0.07 12.95
C ILE A 105 -13.51 -1.33 12.70
N SER A 106 -12.86 -2.11 11.81
CA SER A 106 -13.49 -3.30 11.21
C SER A 106 -12.95 -4.63 11.72
N HIS A 107 -11.76 -4.66 12.31
CA HIS A 107 -11.05 -5.91 12.60
C HIS A 107 -10.55 -5.99 14.05
N ARG A 108 -11.37 -5.53 15.01
CA ARG A 108 -11.13 -5.65 16.46
C ARG A 108 -11.50 -7.07 16.90
N TYR A 109 -10.62 -8.04 16.66
CA TYR A 109 -10.87 -9.45 16.94
C TYR A 109 -11.12 -9.74 18.44
N TRP A 110 -10.63 -8.90 19.33
CA TRP A 110 -10.85 -9.01 20.78
C TRP A 110 -12.28 -8.73 21.22
N ASP A 111 -13.10 -8.08 20.39
CA ASP A 111 -14.52 -7.80 20.67
C ASP A 111 -15.43 -9.01 20.40
N PHE A 112 -14.90 -10.09 19.81
CA PHE A 112 -15.67 -11.26 19.42
C PHE A 112 -15.54 -12.38 20.46
N ALA A 113 -16.67 -12.80 21.08
CA ALA A 113 -16.73 -13.90 22.03
C ALA A 113 -16.69 -15.26 21.35
N GLU A 114 -17.31 -15.39 20.16
CA GLU A 114 -17.36 -16.63 19.40
C GLU A 114 -16.02 -16.91 18.74
N ALA A 115 -15.47 -18.13 18.97
CA ALA A 115 -14.09 -18.48 18.62
C ALA A 115 -13.82 -18.50 17.12
N ALA A 116 -14.78 -18.87 16.27
CA ALA A 116 -14.59 -18.88 14.82
C ALA A 116 -14.59 -17.45 14.26
N ALA A 117 -15.51 -16.60 14.71
CA ALA A 117 -15.56 -15.20 14.34
C ALA A 117 -14.31 -14.45 14.79
N ARG A 118 -13.84 -14.70 16.02
CA ARG A 118 -12.60 -14.12 16.56
C ARG A 118 -11.40 -14.48 15.69
N ARG A 119 -11.21 -15.76 15.36
CA ARG A 119 -10.10 -16.22 14.49
C ARG A 119 -10.17 -15.60 13.10
N ALA A 120 -11.37 -15.48 12.51
CA ALA A 120 -11.54 -14.84 11.21
C ALA A 120 -11.11 -13.37 11.24
N GLN A 121 -11.50 -12.61 12.29
CA GLN A 121 -11.12 -11.21 12.42
C GLN A 121 -9.64 -11.04 12.78
N GLU A 122 -9.07 -11.93 13.56
CA GLU A 122 -7.63 -11.96 13.88
C GLU A 122 -6.80 -12.14 12.61
N SER A 123 -7.19 -13.06 11.73
CA SER A 123 -6.53 -13.22 10.41
C SER A 123 -6.58 -11.95 9.56
N GLN A 124 -7.70 -11.23 9.58
CA GLN A 124 -7.83 -9.95 8.87
C GLN A 124 -6.94 -8.86 9.50
N PHE A 125 -6.87 -8.80 10.82
CA PHE A 125 -6.01 -7.86 11.55
C PHE A 125 -4.53 -8.05 11.15
N PHE A 126 -4.02 -9.28 11.26
CA PHE A 126 -2.61 -9.56 10.93
C PHE A 126 -2.31 -9.43 9.42
N LYS A 127 -3.27 -9.75 8.54
CA LYS A 127 -3.16 -9.45 7.11
C LYS A 127 -2.96 -7.95 6.88
N ASN A 128 -3.76 -7.11 7.53
CA ASN A 128 -3.65 -5.65 7.39
C ASN A 128 -2.33 -5.14 7.97
N LEU A 129 -1.84 -5.71 9.06
CA LEU A 129 -0.51 -5.40 9.61
C LEU A 129 0.61 -5.72 8.61
N SER A 130 0.53 -6.87 7.93
CA SER A 130 1.47 -7.25 6.86
C SER A 130 1.41 -6.30 5.66
N ILE A 131 0.22 -5.87 5.26
CA ILE A 131 0.01 -4.87 4.20
C ILE A 131 0.65 -3.52 4.59
N MET A 132 0.51 -3.08 5.84
CA MET A 132 1.18 -1.87 6.33
C MET A 132 2.71 -1.99 6.23
N GLY A 133 3.28 -3.16 6.57
CA GLY A 133 4.70 -3.44 6.35
C GLY A 133 5.12 -3.26 4.88
N GLY A 134 4.30 -3.75 3.94
CA GLY A 134 4.51 -3.54 2.52
C GLY A 134 4.52 -2.05 2.11
N PHE A 135 3.60 -1.24 2.64
CA PHE A 135 3.59 0.21 2.39
C PHE A 135 4.77 0.94 3.02
N ILE A 136 5.24 0.52 4.20
CA ILE A 136 6.44 1.09 4.84
C ILE A 136 7.67 0.83 3.96
N LEU A 137 7.84 -0.39 3.47
CA LEU A 137 8.92 -0.73 2.54
C LEU A 137 8.82 0.05 1.23
N LEU A 138 7.62 0.19 0.66
CA LEU A 138 7.40 0.97 -0.55
C LEU A 138 7.67 2.47 -0.34
N PHE A 139 7.30 3.02 0.82
CA PHE A 139 7.63 4.39 1.18
C PHE A 139 9.14 4.63 1.21
N ALA A 140 9.90 3.70 1.79
CA ALA A 140 11.35 3.77 1.87
C ALA A 140 12.01 3.61 0.48
N ALA A 141 11.63 2.57 -0.26
CA ALA A 141 12.18 2.25 -1.58
C ALA A 141 11.82 3.30 -2.65
N GLY A 142 10.60 3.86 -2.57
CA GLY A 142 10.09 4.81 -3.57
C GLY A 142 9.49 4.13 -4.80
N PRO A 143 9.25 4.92 -5.88
CA PRO A 143 8.43 4.49 -7.01
C PRO A 143 9.10 3.51 -7.98
N GLY A 144 10.44 3.52 -8.10
CA GLY A 144 11.17 2.85 -9.17
C GLY A 144 11.00 3.54 -10.54
N ARG A 145 11.78 3.10 -11.54
CA ARG A 145 11.75 3.68 -12.91
C ARG A 145 10.42 3.41 -13.63
N PHE A 146 9.85 2.22 -13.45
CA PHE A 146 8.58 1.84 -14.07
C PHE A 146 7.38 2.40 -13.31
N SER A 147 7.32 3.75 -13.21
CA SER A 147 6.30 4.50 -12.47
C SER A 147 6.02 5.85 -13.15
N LEU A 148 4.85 6.43 -12.89
CA LEU A 148 4.54 7.78 -13.35
C LEU A 148 5.49 8.82 -12.72
N ASP A 149 5.87 8.66 -11.46
CA ASP A 149 6.86 9.54 -10.82
C ASP A 149 8.22 9.48 -11.52
N GLY A 150 8.69 8.27 -11.87
CA GLY A 150 9.94 8.07 -12.60
C GLY A 150 9.92 8.68 -13.99
N TRP A 151 8.81 8.51 -14.73
CA TRP A 151 8.62 9.10 -16.03
C TRP A 151 8.56 10.63 -15.98
N LEU A 152 7.86 11.22 -15.00
CA LEU A 152 7.81 12.67 -14.80
C LEU A 152 9.20 13.24 -14.46
N ALA A 153 9.96 12.53 -13.62
CA ALA A 153 11.32 12.93 -13.25
C ALA A 153 12.27 12.93 -14.45
N SER A 154 12.19 11.92 -15.32
CA SER A 154 13.01 11.86 -16.55
C SER A 154 12.73 13.02 -17.50
N ARG A 155 11.45 13.35 -17.70
CA ARG A 155 11.05 14.51 -18.55
C ARG A 155 11.50 15.85 -18.00
N ARG A 156 11.58 16.03 -16.69
CA ARG A 156 12.09 17.26 -16.07
C ARG A 156 13.59 17.42 -16.34
N ARG A 157 14.36 16.34 -16.22
CA ARG A 157 15.82 16.36 -16.48
C ARG A 157 16.15 16.72 -17.92
N SER A 158 15.37 16.24 -18.90
CA SER A 158 15.60 16.55 -20.32
C SER A 158 15.24 18.01 -20.71
N ARG A 159 14.54 18.75 -19.85
CA ARG A 159 14.13 20.15 -20.09
C ARG A 159 15.05 21.18 -19.44
N THR A 160 15.95 20.78 -18.54
CA THR A 160 16.91 21.70 -17.94
C THR A 160 18.13 21.75 -18.86
N PRO A 161 18.44 22.90 -19.51
CA PRO A 161 19.66 23.05 -20.32
C PRO A 161 20.88 22.84 -19.44
N ASP A 162 21.91 22.19 -19.97
CA ASP A 162 23.19 22.07 -19.31
C ASP A 162 23.80 23.47 -19.13
N PRO A 163 24.01 23.96 -17.90
CA PRO A 163 24.55 25.30 -17.67
C PRO A 163 25.99 25.47 -18.13
N LEU A 164 26.63 24.43 -18.68
CA LEU A 164 28.02 24.44 -19.17
C LEU A 164 28.13 24.33 -20.71
N ARG A 165 27.03 24.48 -21.47
CA ARG A 165 27.05 24.59 -22.93
C ARG A 165 26.82 25.98 -23.38
#